data_c9e3597311a44997ea90fbc2ac967af7
#
_entry.id   c9e3597311a44997ea90fbc2ac967af7
#
_cell.length_a   1.000
_cell.length_b   1.000
_cell.length_c   1.000
_cell.angle_alpha   90.00
_cell.angle_beta   90.00
_cell.angle_gamma   90.00
#
_symmetry.space_group_name_H-M   'P 1'
#
loop_
_entity.id
_entity.type
_entity.pdbx_description
1 polymer ?
#
loop_
_entity_poly.entity_id
_entity_poly.type
_entity_poly.pdbx_seq_one_letter_code
_entity_poly.pdbx_strand_id
1 'polypeptide(L)'
;MIRSCPRCETKNRVQARHLSNVVRCGACKTTLPPIAEPLDVDESAFTDIVRGARVPLLVDFWASWCGPCRTAAPVVRELAREMAGRALVLKVDTEAEPALGARFRVKAIPNFVVLKDGAVVTQHPGLAPQEEMRRWLEDAGA
;
A
#
# COMPACT_ATOMS: atom_id res chain seq x y z
N MET A 1 -7.02 11.19 -0.27
CA MET A 1 -7.79 9.97 0.01
C MET A 1 -8.91 10.27 1.00
N ILE A 2 -10.04 9.62 0.87
CA ILE A 2 -11.18 9.78 1.78
C ILE A 2 -11.21 8.63 2.77
N ARG A 3 -11.30 8.96 4.07
CA ARG A 3 -11.45 7.98 5.14
C ARG A 3 -12.72 8.29 5.93
N SER A 4 -13.59 7.30 6.07
CA SER A 4 -14.81 7.42 6.88
C SER A 4 -14.45 7.25 8.36
N CYS A 5 -14.95 8.14 9.20
CA CYS A 5 -14.79 8.02 10.64
C CYS A 5 -15.60 6.83 11.16
N PRO A 6 -15.00 5.89 11.91
CA PRO A 6 -15.75 4.74 12.42
C PRO A 6 -16.77 5.11 13.50
N ARG A 7 -16.67 6.31 14.08
CA ARG A 7 -17.57 6.75 15.14
C ARG A 7 -18.76 7.56 14.60
N CYS A 8 -18.52 8.56 13.74
CA CYS A 8 -19.58 9.46 13.26
C CYS A 8 -19.86 9.36 11.77
N GLU A 9 -19.14 8.48 11.05
CA GLU A 9 -19.30 8.22 9.62
C GLU A 9 -18.95 9.40 8.70
N THR A 10 -18.48 10.50 9.25
CA THR A 10 -18.03 11.65 8.45
C THR A 10 -16.86 11.23 7.55
N LYS A 11 -16.93 11.63 6.29
CA LYS A 11 -15.86 11.41 5.32
C LYS A 11 -14.78 12.47 5.52
N ASN A 12 -13.57 12.00 5.83
CA ASN A 12 -12.41 12.86 6.04
C ASN A 12 -11.47 12.78 4.85
N ARG A 13 -11.04 13.91 4.35
CA ARG A 13 -9.98 13.97 3.34
C ARG A 13 -8.63 13.92 4.05
N VAL A 14 -7.82 12.88 3.76
CA VAL A 14 -6.51 12.68 4.35
C VAL A 14 -5.47 12.75 3.24
N GLN A 15 -4.50 13.65 3.38
CA GLN A 15 -3.41 13.78 2.43
C GLN A 15 -2.47 12.56 2.51
N ALA A 16 -1.84 12.21 1.40
CA ALA A 16 -0.96 11.05 1.32
C ALA A 16 0.12 11.03 2.41
N ARG A 17 0.70 12.19 2.71
CA ARG A 17 1.75 12.33 3.74
C ARG A 17 1.27 12.00 5.16
N HIS A 18 -0.04 11.94 5.38
CA HIS A 18 -0.65 11.66 6.69
C HIS A 18 -1.28 10.27 6.80
N LEU A 19 -1.23 9.46 5.74
CA LEU A 19 -1.82 8.12 5.76
C LEU A 19 -1.14 7.19 6.77
N SER A 20 0.14 7.41 7.03
CA SER A 20 0.91 6.65 8.02
C SER A 20 0.87 7.28 9.42
N ASN A 21 0.11 8.34 9.62
CA ASN A 21 0.03 9.06 10.89
C ASN A 21 -1.33 8.81 11.55
N VAL A 22 -1.37 9.07 12.86
CA VAL A 22 -2.62 9.23 13.59
C VAL A 22 -3.20 10.59 13.21
N VAL A 23 -4.44 10.63 12.76
CA VAL A 23 -5.16 11.86 12.45
C VAL A 23 -6.45 11.94 13.24
N ARG A 24 -7.14 13.08 13.22
CA ARG A 24 -8.41 13.27 13.91
C ARG A 24 -9.53 13.55 12.92
N CYS A 25 -10.70 12.98 13.20
CA CYS A 25 -11.91 13.30 12.45
C CYS A 25 -12.21 14.80 12.58
N GLY A 26 -12.46 15.46 11.45
CA GLY A 26 -12.78 16.89 11.42
C GLY A 26 -14.10 17.23 12.12
N ALA A 27 -15.04 16.28 12.21
CA ALA A 27 -16.34 16.49 12.82
C ALA A 27 -16.37 16.17 14.32
N CYS A 28 -16.05 14.92 14.71
CA CYS A 28 -16.19 14.46 16.09
C CYS A 28 -14.90 14.42 16.88
N LYS A 29 -13.76 14.70 16.24
CA LYS A 29 -12.41 14.71 16.84
C LYS A 29 -11.93 13.33 17.32
N THR A 30 -12.63 12.26 16.99
CA THR A 30 -12.17 10.90 17.24
C THR A 30 -10.84 10.66 16.52
N THR A 31 -9.92 10.00 17.19
CA THR A 31 -8.64 9.60 16.63
C THR A 31 -8.82 8.54 15.54
N LEU A 32 -8.21 8.77 14.38
CA LEU A 32 -8.14 7.80 13.30
C LEU A 32 -6.71 7.24 13.27
N PRO A 33 -6.53 5.92 13.45
CA PRO A 33 -5.18 5.34 13.46
C PRO A 33 -4.54 5.38 12.07
N PRO A 34 -3.23 5.14 11.97
CA PRO A 34 -2.57 4.96 10.66
C PRO A 34 -3.26 3.87 9.85
N ILE A 35 -3.19 3.97 8.54
CA ILE A 35 -3.71 2.91 7.66
C ILE A 35 -3.02 1.58 8.00
N ALA A 36 -3.82 0.56 8.27
CA ALA A 36 -3.37 -0.77 8.69
C ALA A 36 -3.84 -1.87 7.73
N GLU A 37 -4.27 -1.51 6.54
CA GLU A 37 -4.77 -2.43 5.52
C GLU A 37 -4.18 -2.06 4.16
N PRO A 38 -4.10 -3.03 3.23
CA PRO A 38 -3.71 -2.71 1.86
C PRO A 38 -4.71 -1.77 1.21
N LEU A 39 -4.21 -0.83 0.42
CA LEU A 39 -5.03 0.14 -0.30
C LEU A 39 -5.10 -0.25 -1.77
N ASP A 40 -6.30 -0.47 -2.30
CA ASP A 40 -6.51 -0.62 -3.73
C ASP A 40 -6.40 0.75 -4.38
N VAL A 41 -5.48 0.90 -5.32
CA VAL A 41 -5.19 2.20 -5.94
C VAL A 41 -5.28 2.11 -7.46
N ASP A 42 -5.84 3.16 -8.05
CA ASP A 42 -5.73 3.43 -9.48
C ASP A 42 -4.45 4.24 -9.74
N GLU A 43 -4.21 4.59 -11.00
CA GLU A 43 -3.01 5.36 -11.37
C GLU A 43 -2.94 6.71 -10.67
N SER A 44 -4.09 7.41 -10.55
CA SER A 44 -4.15 8.72 -9.90
C SER A 44 -3.82 8.63 -8.41
N ALA A 45 -4.46 7.71 -7.70
CA ALA A 45 -4.20 7.49 -6.27
C ALA A 45 -2.76 7.01 -6.04
N PHE A 46 -2.27 6.11 -6.89
CA PHE A 46 -0.89 5.64 -6.85
C PHE A 46 0.10 6.81 -6.94
N THR A 47 -0.08 7.67 -7.93
CA THR A 47 0.79 8.84 -8.14
C THR A 47 0.79 9.77 -6.93
N ASP A 48 -0.39 10.06 -6.38
CA ASP A 48 -0.53 10.95 -5.22
C ASP A 48 0.16 10.36 -3.99
N ILE A 49 -0.02 9.06 -3.74
CA ILE A 49 0.59 8.40 -2.58
C ILE A 49 2.11 8.32 -2.72
N VAL A 50 2.60 7.96 -3.90
CA VAL A 50 4.06 7.88 -4.16
C VAL A 50 4.73 9.24 -3.96
N ARG A 51 4.07 10.32 -4.37
CA ARG A 51 4.60 11.69 -4.20
C ARG A 51 4.57 12.17 -2.76
N GLY A 52 3.53 11.81 -2.04
CA GLY A 52 3.27 12.38 -0.70
C GLY A 52 3.71 11.53 0.46
N ALA A 53 3.84 10.22 0.30
CA ALA A 53 4.16 9.31 1.40
C ALA A 53 5.56 9.58 1.96
N ARG A 54 5.65 9.57 3.29
CA ARG A 54 6.90 9.77 4.03
C ARG A 54 7.53 8.47 4.51
N VAL A 55 6.86 7.36 4.26
CA VAL A 55 7.28 6.02 4.66
C VAL A 55 7.48 5.16 3.41
N PRO A 56 8.23 4.05 3.51
CA PRO A 56 8.33 3.11 2.39
C PRO A 56 6.98 2.54 2.00
N LEU A 57 6.85 2.21 0.72
CA LEU A 57 5.65 1.61 0.14
C LEU A 57 5.97 0.22 -0.38
N LEU A 58 5.09 -0.74 -0.09
CA LEU A 58 5.08 -2.02 -0.79
C LEU A 58 3.93 -1.97 -1.80
N VAL A 59 4.24 -2.19 -3.06
CA VAL A 59 3.25 -2.27 -4.13
C VAL A 59 3.08 -3.72 -4.54
N ASP A 60 1.88 -4.25 -4.38
CA ASP A 60 1.48 -5.60 -4.78
C ASP A 60 0.76 -5.53 -6.12
N PHE A 61 1.44 -5.96 -7.19
CA PHE A 61 0.84 -6.11 -8.51
C PHE A 61 0.18 -7.48 -8.60
N TRP A 62 -1.12 -7.51 -8.81
CA TRP A 62 -1.94 -8.73 -8.75
C TRP A 62 -3.00 -8.75 -9.86
N ALA A 63 -3.70 -9.87 -9.98
CA ALA A 63 -4.90 -10.00 -10.81
C ALA A 63 -5.86 -11.01 -10.18
N SER A 64 -7.14 -10.87 -10.44
CA SER A 64 -8.18 -11.73 -9.84
C SER A 64 -8.07 -13.20 -10.25
N TRP A 65 -7.55 -13.49 -11.44
CA TRP A 65 -7.38 -14.85 -11.95
C TRP A 65 -6.11 -15.56 -11.44
N CYS A 66 -5.26 -14.85 -10.73
CA CYS A 66 -3.95 -15.33 -10.31
C CYS A 66 -4.06 -16.10 -8.99
N GLY A 67 -3.84 -17.41 -9.02
CA GLY A 67 -3.86 -18.26 -7.82
C GLY A 67 -2.83 -17.88 -6.77
N PRO A 68 -1.53 -17.71 -7.12
CA PRO A 68 -0.51 -17.26 -6.19
C PRO A 68 -0.81 -15.89 -5.56
N CYS A 69 -1.45 -14.99 -6.30
CA CYS A 69 -1.87 -13.69 -5.77
C CYS A 69 -2.90 -13.85 -4.64
N ARG A 70 -3.82 -14.82 -4.77
CA ARG A 70 -4.79 -15.14 -3.71
C ARG A 70 -4.10 -15.72 -2.49
N THR A 71 -3.09 -16.54 -2.68
CA THR A 71 -2.27 -17.08 -1.60
C THR A 71 -1.53 -15.96 -0.86
N ALA A 72 -1.04 -14.96 -1.59
CA ALA A 72 -0.35 -13.81 -1.01
C ALA A 72 -1.27 -12.85 -0.28
N ALA A 73 -2.55 -12.77 -0.64
CA ALA A 73 -3.47 -11.76 -0.12
C ALA A 73 -3.54 -11.70 1.41
N PRO A 74 -3.70 -12.82 2.15
CA PRO A 74 -3.70 -12.76 3.61
C PRO A 74 -2.35 -12.35 4.20
N VAL A 75 -1.24 -12.74 3.56
CA VAL A 75 0.11 -12.36 3.98
C VAL A 75 0.31 -10.86 3.84
N VAL A 76 -0.10 -10.30 2.72
CA VAL A 76 -0.01 -8.86 2.43
C VAL A 76 -0.89 -8.06 3.40
N ARG A 77 -2.07 -8.58 3.71
CA ARG A 77 -2.98 -7.95 4.68
C ARG A 77 -2.36 -7.90 6.08
N GLU A 78 -1.76 -9.00 6.51
CA GLU A 78 -1.12 -9.08 7.83
C GLU A 78 0.12 -8.17 7.88
N LEU A 79 0.87 -8.09 6.79
CA LEU A 79 2.02 -7.19 6.69
C LEU A 79 1.58 -5.73 6.82
N ALA A 80 0.49 -5.34 6.16
CA ALA A 80 -0.02 -3.97 6.26
C ALA A 80 -0.39 -3.63 7.71
N ARG A 81 -0.97 -4.57 8.44
CA ARG A 81 -1.32 -4.40 9.85
C ARG A 81 -0.07 -4.28 10.72
N GLU A 82 0.89 -5.16 10.53
CA GLU A 82 2.15 -5.17 11.28
C GLU A 82 2.94 -3.87 11.09
N MET A 83 2.94 -3.36 9.86
CA MET A 83 3.74 -2.18 9.48
C MET A 83 2.99 -0.86 9.57
N ALA A 84 1.77 -0.86 10.12
CA ALA A 84 0.97 0.37 10.27
C ALA A 84 1.77 1.47 10.97
N GLY A 85 1.80 2.66 10.38
CA GLY A 85 2.59 3.79 10.86
C GLY A 85 4.04 3.82 10.37
N ARG A 86 4.54 2.70 9.84
CA ARG A 86 5.93 2.55 9.40
C ARG A 86 6.06 2.33 7.90
N ALA A 87 5.04 1.82 7.26
CA ALA A 87 4.97 1.58 5.82
C ALA A 87 3.51 1.58 5.37
N LEU A 88 3.30 1.72 4.06
CA LEU A 88 1.99 1.57 3.43
C LEU A 88 2.07 0.44 2.41
N VAL A 89 0.98 -0.29 2.27
CA VAL A 89 0.84 -1.35 1.28
C VAL A 89 -0.21 -0.95 0.26
N LEU A 90 0.18 -0.91 -1.01
CA LEU A 90 -0.69 -0.57 -2.13
C LEU A 90 -0.93 -1.81 -2.96
N LYS A 91 -2.16 -1.99 -3.44
CA LYS A 91 -2.52 -3.06 -4.37
C LYS A 91 -2.88 -2.46 -5.72
N VAL A 92 -2.23 -2.95 -6.76
CA VAL A 92 -2.47 -2.53 -8.14
C VAL A 92 -2.96 -3.73 -8.94
N ASP A 93 -4.21 -3.67 -9.38
CA ASP A 93 -4.80 -4.66 -10.29
C ASP A 93 -4.23 -4.43 -11.70
N THR A 94 -3.43 -5.37 -12.18
CA THR A 94 -2.76 -5.25 -13.48
C THR A 94 -3.73 -5.27 -14.66
N GLU A 95 -4.92 -5.81 -14.48
CA GLU A 95 -5.97 -5.79 -15.52
C GLU A 95 -6.63 -4.40 -15.61
N ALA A 96 -6.86 -3.77 -14.46
CA ALA A 96 -7.46 -2.43 -14.39
C ALA A 96 -6.44 -1.33 -14.69
N GLU A 97 -5.16 -1.54 -14.34
CA GLU A 97 -4.09 -0.54 -14.43
C GLU A 97 -2.90 -1.08 -15.24
N PRO A 98 -3.10 -1.39 -16.53
CA PRO A 98 -2.04 -1.98 -17.35
C PRO A 98 -0.82 -1.04 -17.53
N ALA A 99 -1.04 0.26 -17.52
CA ALA A 99 0.05 1.24 -17.65
C ALA A 99 1.02 1.19 -16.46
N LEU A 100 0.50 0.98 -15.24
CA LEU A 100 1.35 0.84 -14.06
C LEU A 100 2.16 -0.46 -14.12
N GLY A 101 1.53 -1.56 -14.52
CA GLY A 101 2.24 -2.84 -14.72
C GLY A 101 3.38 -2.70 -15.72
N ALA A 102 3.13 -2.02 -16.85
CA ALA A 102 4.15 -1.77 -17.87
C ALA A 102 5.28 -0.87 -17.36
N ARG A 103 4.94 0.15 -16.59
CA ARG A 103 5.91 1.09 -16.01
C ARG A 103 6.94 0.39 -15.12
N PHE A 104 6.51 -0.59 -14.35
CA PHE A 104 7.38 -1.37 -13.47
C PHE A 104 7.85 -2.68 -14.09
N ARG A 105 7.60 -2.89 -15.39
CA ARG A 105 8.00 -4.08 -16.14
C ARG A 105 7.50 -5.37 -15.50
N VAL A 106 6.27 -5.36 -15.04
CA VAL A 106 5.63 -6.51 -14.41
C VAL A 106 5.27 -7.54 -15.48
N LYS A 107 5.94 -8.69 -15.45
CA LYS A 107 5.70 -9.79 -16.40
C LYS A 107 5.17 -11.04 -15.70
N ALA A 108 5.43 -11.16 -14.41
CA ALA A 108 4.95 -12.25 -13.58
C ALA A 108 4.28 -11.66 -12.35
N ILE A 109 3.16 -12.28 -11.91
CA ILE A 109 2.42 -11.85 -10.73
C ILE A 109 2.23 -13.03 -9.76
N PRO A 110 2.16 -12.78 -8.42
CA PRO A 110 2.31 -11.46 -7.81
C PRO A 110 3.69 -10.88 -8.05
N ASN A 111 3.77 -9.56 -8.08
CA ASN A 111 5.05 -8.86 -8.21
C ASN A 111 5.07 -7.76 -7.16
N PHE A 112 6.10 -7.76 -6.32
CA PHE A 112 6.21 -6.82 -5.22
C PHE A 112 7.30 -5.80 -5.52
N VAL A 113 6.95 -4.52 -5.41
CA VAL A 113 7.89 -3.41 -5.60
C VAL A 113 7.93 -2.58 -4.33
N VAL A 114 9.12 -2.37 -3.78
CA VAL A 114 9.31 -1.46 -2.66
C VAL A 114 9.77 -0.12 -3.18
N LEU A 115 9.04 0.93 -2.84
CA LEU A 115 9.36 2.31 -3.22
C LEU A 115 9.71 3.12 -1.97
N LYS A 116 10.70 3.98 -2.09
CA LYS A 116 11.03 5.00 -1.09
C LYS A 116 11.37 6.28 -1.81
N ASP A 117 10.71 7.37 -1.42
CA ASP A 117 10.88 8.70 -2.03
C ASP A 117 10.76 8.66 -3.57
N GLY A 118 9.82 7.84 -4.06
CA GLY A 118 9.54 7.68 -5.47
C GLY A 118 10.50 6.77 -6.23
N ALA A 119 11.52 6.23 -5.59
CA ALA A 119 12.51 5.36 -6.23
C ALA A 119 12.27 3.88 -5.88
N VAL A 120 12.51 3.00 -6.84
CA VAL A 120 12.47 1.55 -6.62
C VAL A 120 13.67 1.13 -5.79
N VAL A 121 13.41 0.55 -4.63
CA VAL A 121 14.45 0.01 -3.73
C VAL A 121 14.64 -1.48 -3.98
N THR A 122 13.53 -2.20 -4.15
CA THR A 122 13.52 -3.66 -4.34
C THR A 122 12.36 -4.03 -5.25
N GLN A 123 12.54 -5.04 -6.08
CA GLN A 123 11.47 -5.64 -6.86
C GLN A 123 11.63 -7.16 -6.84
N HIS A 124 10.53 -7.85 -6.51
CA HIS A 124 10.54 -9.30 -6.36
C HIS A 124 9.36 -9.91 -7.11
N PRO A 125 9.58 -10.67 -8.18
CA PRO A 125 8.52 -11.44 -8.82
C PRO A 125 8.23 -12.72 -8.04
N GLY A 126 6.95 -13.07 -7.91
CA GLY A 126 6.52 -14.29 -7.24
C GLY A 126 6.28 -14.12 -5.74
N LEU A 127 5.92 -15.23 -5.09
CA LEU A 127 5.59 -15.26 -3.67
C LEU A 127 6.84 -14.99 -2.81
N ALA A 128 6.60 -14.37 -1.65
CA ALA A 128 7.62 -14.17 -0.63
C ALA A 128 6.97 -14.30 0.76
N PRO A 129 7.73 -14.77 1.77
CA PRO A 129 7.23 -14.79 3.15
C PRO A 129 7.04 -13.38 3.69
N GLN A 130 6.10 -13.23 4.63
CA GLN A 130 5.83 -11.95 5.30
C GLN A 130 7.09 -11.35 5.92
N GLU A 131 7.91 -12.17 6.59
CA GLU A 131 9.15 -11.73 7.23
C GLU A 131 10.13 -11.12 6.23
N GLU A 132 10.23 -11.69 5.04
CA GLU A 132 11.10 -11.17 3.99
C GLU A 132 10.60 -9.82 3.48
N MET A 133 9.29 -9.69 3.24
CA MET A 133 8.68 -8.42 2.84
C MET A 133 8.89 -7.34 3.91
N ARG A 134 8.76 -7.72 5.18
CA ARG A 134 9.02 -6.80 6.29
C ARG A 134 10.46 -6.31 6.25
N ARG A 135 11.43 -7.19 6.01
CA ARG A 135 12.85 -6.80 5.90
C ARG A 135 13.09 -5.85 4.75
N TRP A 136 12.45 -6.06 3.59
CA TRP A 136 12.58 -5.10 2.49
C TRP A 136 12.14 -3.70 2.91
N LEU A 137 11.03 -3.61 3.62
CA LEU A 137 10.51 -2.33 4.09
C LEU A 137 11.40 -1.72 5.16
N GLU A 138 11.90 -2.52 6.09
CA GLU A 138 12.83 -2.04 7.13
C GLU A 138 14.13 -1.53 6.50
N ASP A 139 14.67 -2.24 5.53
CA ASP A 139 15.87 -1.82 4.80
C ASP A 139 15.64 -0.52 4.01
N ALA A 140 14.40 -0.24 3.63
CA ALA A 140 14.01 1.00 2.95
C ALA A 140 13.69 2.15 3.93
N GLY A 141 13.79 1.92 5.24
CA GLY A 141 13.63 2.95 6.27
C GLY A 141 12.37 2.86 7.12
N ALA A 142 11.63 1.76 7.01
CA ALA A 142 10.45 1.56 7.84
C ALA A 142 10.80 1.37 9.32
#